data_1988e02f4117679b5b42fa30c5869013
#
_entry.id   1988e02f4117679b5b42fa30c5869013
#
_cell.length_a   1.000
_cell.length_b   1.000
_cell.length_c   1.000
_cell.angle_alpha   90.00
_cell.angle_beta   90.00
_cell.angle_gamma   90.00
#
_symmetry.space_group_name_H-M   'P 1'
#
loop_
_entity.id
_entity.type
_entity.pdbx_description
1 polymer ?
#
loop_
_entity_poly.entity_id
_entity_poly.type
_entity_poly.pdbx_seq_one_letter_code
_entity_poly.pdbx_strand_id
1 'polypeptide(L)'
;MNSLVIGSGFGGIAAALRLRAKNHKVTLIEKHSDLGGRARVFKKNGFIFDGGPTVITAPYLIYELFELFNKKPQDYIEIKPIDTWYRFIFEDGKEFDYSGNEKLMKDQIKKISEKDVKGYENLVSFTEKIFDKGFTELSDVPFNKSFFMLKQIPALLKLKSYKSVYSLVSSFIKNEKLRRILSMHPLLVGGNPFTTTSIYGLILYLEKKWGVHYSMGGTGNIIKGLEKLMIEENIEIIKGSEVININSQEGKIKSVKLQNQSEIMADNVICNADPPSVYDKLINN
;
A
#
# COMPACT_ATOMS: atom_id res chain seq x y z
N MET A 1 -18.34 19.29 11.18
CA MET A 1 -18.91 18.23 10.33
C MET A 1 -18.70 16.89 11.00
N ASN A 2 -19.71 16.03 10.96
CA ASN A 2 -19.64 14.65 11.45
C ASN A 2 -19.25 13.75 10.27
N SER A 3 -18.12 13.06 10.37
CA SER A 3 -17.63 12.20 9.30
C SER A 3 -17.49 10.77 9.81
N LEU A 4 -18.06 9.83 9.08
CA LEU A 4 -17.92 8.40 9.37
C LEU A 4 -16.91 7.77 8.42
N VAL A 5 -16.07 6.90 8.96
CA VAL A 5 -15.13 6.09 8.18
C VAL A 5 -15.49 4.62 8.37
N ILE A 6 -15.79 3.93 7.27
CA ILE A 6 -16.14 2.50 7.27
C ILE A 6 -14.91 1.70 6.90
N GLY A 7 -14.47 0.85 7.83
CA GLY A 7 -13.32 -0.03 7.69
C GLY A 7 -12.00 0.58 8.16
N SER A 8 -11.27 -0.20 8.96
CA SER A 8 -10.05 0.19 9.66
C SER A 8 -8.75 -0.32 9.00
N GLY A 9 -8.76 -0.57 7.70
CA GLY A 9 -7.51 -0.75 6.94
C GLY A 9 -6.67 0.52 6.95
N PHE A 10 -5.41 0.47 6.51
CA PHE A 10 -4.52 1.65 6.48
C PHE A 10 -5.16 2.88 5.82
N GLY A 11 -5.88 2.69 4.70
CA GLY A 11 -6.57 3.79 4.03
C GLY A 11 -7.68 4.43 4.88
N GLY A 12 -8.47 3.61 5.60
CA GLY A 12 -9.52 4.10 6.50
C GLY A 12 -8.93 4.84 7.71
N ILE A 13 -7.91 4.28 8.35
CA ILE A 13 -7.20 4.94 9.45
C ILE A 13 -6.60 6.28 8.99
N ALA A 14 -5.93 6.29 7.84
CA ALA A 14 -5.36 7.51 7.28
C ALA A 14 -6.44 8.57 6.96
N ALA A 15 -7.58 8.15 6.42
CA ALA A 15 -8.71 9.04 6.17
C ALA A 15 -9.27 9.63 7.48
N ALA A 16 -9.45 8.79 8.51
CA ALA A 16 -9.95 9.22 9.81
C ALA A 16 -9.03 10.26 10.44
N LEU A 17 -7.71 10.01 10.47
CA LEU A 17 -6.73 10.95 11.01
C LEU A 17 -6.70 12.26 10.21
N ARG A 18 -6.70 12.22 8.87
CA ARG A 18 -6.70 13.44 8.04
C ARG A 18 -7.98 14.25 8.19
N LEU A 19 -9.14 13.61 8.35
CA LEU A 19 -10.40 14.32 8.65
C LEU A 19 -10.34 14.97 10.04
N ARG A 20 -9.80 14.26 11.01
CA ARG A 20 -9.65 14.80 12.39
C ARG A 20 -8.72 16.02 12.40
N ALA A 21 -7.59 15.96 11.68
CA ALA A 21 -6.67 17.09 11.50
C ALA A 21 -7.34 18.31 10.84
N LYS A 22 -8.43 18.10 10.09
CA LYS A 22 -9.29 19.14 9.52
C LYS A 22 -10.46 19.54 10.44
N ASN A 23 -10.38 19.20 11.73
CA ASN A 23 -11.38 19.52 12.76
C ASN A 23 -12.77 18.88 12.55
N HIS A 24 -12.85 17.75 11.83
CA HIS A 24 -14.08 16.97 11.81
C HIS A 24 -14.26 16.21 13.14
N LYS A 25 -15.52 16.00 13.57
CA LYS A 25 -15.85 14.94 14.52
C LYS A 25 -15.87 13.63 13.73
N VAL A 26 -14.99 12.70 14.07
CA VAL A 26 -14.78 11.47 13.30
C VAL A 26 -15.16 10.25 14.11
N THR A 27 -15.95 9.36 13.50
CA THR A 27 -16.24 8.01 14.02
C THR A 27 -15.74 7.00 13.00
N LEU A 28 -14.88 6.07 13.41
CA LEU A 28 -14.40 4.95 12.61
C LEU A 28 -15.13 3.68 13.04
N ILE A 29 -15.71 2.97 12.06
CA ILE A 29 -16.50 1.74 12.29
C ILE A 29 -15.79 0.57 11.65
N GLU A 30 -15.54 -0.48 12.44
CA GLU A 30 -14.89 -1.71 12.00
C GLU A 30 -15.76 -2.93 12.37
N LYS A 31 -15.98 -3.82 11.43
CA LYS A 31 -16.79 -5.02 11.63
C LYS A 31 -16.12 -6.09 12.50
N HIS A 32 -14.79 -6.11 12.53
CA HIS A 32 -14.02 -7.03 13.37
C HIS A 32 -13.72 -6.44 14.75
N SER A 33 -13.35 -7.31 15.69
CA SER A 33 -12.87 -6.92 17.02
C SER A 33 -11.53 -6.20 16.99
N ASP A 34 -10.74 -6.42 15.94
CA ASP A 34 -9.40 -5.88 15.76
C ASP A 34 -9.34 -4.95 14.53
N LEU A 35 -8.55 -3.88 14.65
CA LEU A 35 -8.29 -2.96 13.55
C LEU A 35 -7.25 -3.52 12.59
N GLY A 36 -7.10 -2.86 11.43
CA GLY A 36 -6.02 -3.10 10.48
C GLY A 36 -6.46 -3.67 9.13
N GLY A 37 -7.69 -4.17 9.00
CA GLY A 37 -8.18 -4.73 7.75
C GLY A 37 -7.28 -5.86 7.23
N ARG A 38 -6.64 -5.68 6.06
CA ARG A 38 -5.66 -6.64 5.51
C ARG A 38 -4.32 -6.66 6.26
N ALA A 39 -4.04 -5.68 7.09
CA ALA A 39 -2.85 -5.62 7.94
C ALA A 39 -3.10 -6.09 9.38
N ARG A 40 -4.27 -6.71 9.63
CA ARG A 40 -4.59 -7.28 10.96
C ARG A 40 -3.69 -8.47 11.29
N VAL A 41 -3.60 -8.77 12.57
CA VAL A 41 -2.78 -9.85 13.10
C VAL A 41 -3.66 -11.00 13.58
N PHE A 42 -3.24 -12.21 13.29
CA PHE A 42 -3.91 -13.42 13.79
C PHE A 42 -3.13 -14.00 14.97
N LYS A 43 -3.82 -14.33 16.05
CA LYS A 43 -3.24 -15.00 17.23
C LYS A 43 -3.81 -16.40 17.35
N LYS A 44 -2.94 -17.40 17.39
CA LYS A 44 -3.34 -18.81 17.54
C LYS A 44 -2.30 -19.59 18.33
N ASN A 45 -2.74 -20.26 19.39
CA ASN A 45 -1.89 -21.13 20.23
C ASN A 45 -0.60 -20.43 20.74
N GLY A 46 -0.67 -19.16 21.14
CA GLY A 46 0.46 -18.35 21.59
C GLY A 46 1.34 -17.76 20.47
N PHE A 47 1.10 -18.11 19.21
CA PHE A 47 1.79 -17.55 18.05
C PHE A 47 1.06 -16.31 17.52
N ILE A 48 1.84 -15.40 16.94
CA ILE A 48 1.36 -14.18 16.30
C ILE A 48 1.75 -14.24 14.82
N PHE A 49 0.75 -14.07 13.95
CA PHE A 49 0.92 -14.09 12.49
C PHE A 49 0.44 -12.76 11.91
N ASP A 50 1.34 -12.05 11.25
CA ASP A 50 0.95 -10.89 10.43
C ASP A 50 0.13 -11.38 9.24
N GLY A 51 -1.07 -10.83 9.06
CA GLY A 51 -1.98 -11.23 7.99
C GLY A 51 -1.82 -10.45 6.69
N GLY A 52 -0.87 -9.52 6.65
CA GLY A 52 -0.71 -8.60 5.55
C GLY A 52 0.73 -8.19 5.27
N PRO A 53 0.94 -6.97 4.78
CA PRO A 53 2.24 -6.51 4.32
C PRO A 53 3.24 -6.44 5.47
N THR A 54 4.36 -7.13 5.32
CA THR A 54 5.50 -7.06 6.25
C THR A 54 6.63 -6.18 5.73
N VAL A 55 6.62 -5.90 4.42
CA VAL A 55 7.60 -5.07 3.71
C VAL A 55 7.11 -3.63 3.67
N ILE A 56 7.87 -2.70 4.25
CA ILE A 56 7.53 -1.28 4.30
C ILE A 56 8.53 -0.52 3.42
N THR A 57 8.05 0.05 2.33
CA THR A 57 8.88 0.72 1.32
C THR A 57 8.75 2.24 1.31
N ALA A 58 7.74 2.79 1.99
CA ALA A 58 7.49 4.22 2.08
C ALA A 58 7.07 4.62 3.51
N PRO A 59 7.97 4.48 4.52
CA PRO A 59 7.62 4.70 5.93
C PRO A 59 7.13 6.13 6.21
N TYR A 60 7.56 7.12 5.43
CA TYR A 60 7.14 8.51 5.57
C TYR A 60 5.61 8.68 5.44
N LEU A 61 4.92 7.86 4.64
CA LEU A 61 3.46 7.88 4.52
C LEU A 61 2.76 7.48 5.83
N ILE A 62 3.44 6.72 6.67
CA ILE A 62 2.95 6.38 8.01
C ILE A 62 3.32 7.49 8.99
N TYR A 63 4.54 8.02 8.89
CA TYR A 63 5.04 9.05 9.79
C TYR A 63 4.26 10.35 9.67
N GLU A 64 3.88 10.77 8.46
CA GLU A 64 3.09 11.97 8.24
C GLU A 64 1.76 11.97 8.99
N LEU A 65 1.17 10.78 9.29
CA LEU A 65 -0.08 10.70 10.05
C LEU A 65 0.09 11.16 11.50
N PHE A 66 1.25 10.91 12.10
CA PHE A 66 1.61 11.41 13.43
C PHE A 66 1.97 12.90 13.39
N GLU A 67 2.67 13.32 12.35
CA GLU A 67 3.11 14.71 12.15
C GLU A 67 1.92 15.66 11.99
N LEU A 68 0.78 15.20 11.45
CA LEU A 68 -0.47 15.97 11.41
C LEU A 68 -0.90 16.53 12.78
N PHE A 69 -0.48 15.88 13.87
CA PHE A 69 -0.81 16.23 15.24
C PHE A 69 0.41 16.65 16.07
N ASN A 70 1.52 16.98 15.39
CA ASN A 70 2.80 17.33 16.04
C ASN A 70 3.33 16.23 16.98
N LYS A 71 3.01 14.96 16.69
CA LYS A 71 3.51 13.80 17.42
C LYS A 71 4.74 13.22 16.75
N LYS A 72 5.65 12.66 17.54
CA LYS A 72 6.84 11.96 17.02
C LYS A 72 6.46 10.50 16.76
N PRO A 73 6.59 10.00 15.52
CA PRO A 73 6.26 8.60 15.18
C PRO A 73 6.98 7.58 16.08
N GLN A 74 8.23 7.88 16.47
CA GLN A 74 9.08 7.01 17.28
C GLN A 74 8.54 6.73 18.68
N ASP A 75 7.64 7.58 19.19
CA ASP A 75 6.97 7.37 20.49
C ASP A 75 5.83 6.33 20.41
N TYR A 76 5.48 5.91 19.19
CA TYR A 76 4.36 5.01 18.90
C TYR A 76 4.76 3.74 18.19
N ILE A 77 5.71 3.83 17.24
CA ILE A 77 6.11 2.75 16.37
C ILE A 77 7.62 2.77 16.12
N GLU A 78 8.21 1.59 15.95
CA GLU A 78 9.61 1.44 15.62
C GLU A 78 9.73 0.77 14.25
N ILE A 79 10.20 1.51 13.23
CA ILE A 79 10.44 1.02 11.88
C ILE A 79 11.95 1.10 11.61
N LYS A 80 12.56 -0.04 11.24
CA LYS A 80 14.00 -0.14 10.98
C LYS A 80 14.27 -0.44 9.50
N PRO A 81 15.30 0.16 8.90
CA PRO A 81 15.76 -0.23 7.58
C PRO A 81 16.36 -1.63 7.61
N ILE A 82 16.28 -2.34 6.48
CA ILE A 82 16.86 -3.65 6.26
C ILE A 82 17.95 -3.53 5.20
N ASP A 83 19.15 -4.10 5.44
CA ASP A 83 20.25 -4.01 4.48
C ASP A 83 20.11 -5.00 3.32
N THR A 84 19.83 -6.28 3.63
CA THR A 84 19.44 -7.28 2.62
C THR A 84 17.93 -7.35 2.58
N TRP A 85 17.36 -6.79 1.51
CA TRP A 85 15.91 -6.73 1.37
C TRP A 85 15.30 -8.09 1.10
N TYR A 86 15.90 -8.83 0.13
CA TYR A 86 15.45 -10.15 -0.28
C TYR A 86 16.65 -11.04 -0.58
N ARG A 87 16.61 -12.29 -0.12
CA ARG A 87 17.58 -13.31 -0.51
C ARG A 87 16.92 -14.31 -1.44
N PHE A 88 17.49 -14.47 -2.61
CA PHE A 88 17.08 -15.47 -3.60
C PHE A 88 18.04 -16.66 -3.50
N ILE A 89 17.48 -17.86 -3.33
CA ILE A 89 18.22 -19.11 -3.32
C ILE A 89 17.76 -19.91 -4.53
N PHE A 90 18.70 -20.29 -5.38
CA PHE A 90 18.42 -21.05 -6.60
C PHE A 90 18.60 -22.54 -6.35
N GLU A 91 18.03 -23.37 -7.25
CA GLU A 91 18.12 -24.83 -7.18
C GLU A 91 19.57 -25.35 -7.20
N ASP A 92 20.50 -24.61 -7.83
CA ASP A 92 21.94 -24.90 -7.85
C ASP A 92 22.68 -24.42 -6.58
N GLY A 93 21.96 -24.02 -5.54
CA GLY A 93 22.51 -23.55 -4.27
C GLY A 93 23.13 -22.15 -4.32
N LYS A 94 23.11 -21.48 -5.46
CA LYS A 94 23.59 -20.09 -5.56
C LYS A 94 22.62 -19.12 -4.91
N GLU A 95 23.17 -18.14 -4.23
CA GLU A 95 22.41 -17.07 -3.58
C GLU A 95 22.60 -15.74 -4.30
N PHE A 96 21.58 -14.89 -4.19
CA PHE A 96 21.62 -13.50 -4.63
C PHE A 96 20.93 -12.62 -3.58
N ASP A 97 21.68 -11.69 -3.01
CA ASP A 97 21.16 -10.73 -2.05
C ASP A 97 20.74 -9.42 -2.76
N TYR A 98 19.45 -9.18 -2.79
CA TYR A 98 18.88 -7.96 -3.33
C TYR A 98 18.90 -6.89 -2.25
N SER A 99 19.53 -5.74 -2.53
CA SER A 99 19.71 -4.66 -1.57
C SER A 99 19.65 -3.28 -2.20
N GLY A 100 19.60 -2.23 -1.36
CA GLY A 100 19.68 -0.82 -1.81
C GLY A 100 21.08 -0.38 -2.21
N ASN A 101 22.11 -1.15 -1.86
CA ASN A 101 23.48 -0.80 -2.19
C ASN A 101 23.79 -1.08 -3.66
N GLU A 102 23.88 0.00 -4.45
CA GLU A 102 24.09 -0.09 -5.90
C GLU A 102 25.36 -0.81 -6.29
N LYS A 103 26.46 -0.63 -5.54
CA LYS A 103 27.73 -1.31 -5.81
C LYS A 103 27.58 -2.82 -5.59
N LEU A 104 27.03 -3.22 -4.46
CA LEU A 104 26.79 -4.64 -4.17
C LEU A 104 25.87 -5.27 -5.20
N MET A 105 24.80 -4.60 -5.60
CA MET A 105 23.89 -5.08 -6.65
C MET A 105 24.64 -5.30 -7.97
N LYS A 106 25.43 -4.33 -8.42
CA LYS A 106 26.22 -4.45 -9.66
C LYS A 106 27.25 -5.57 -9.58
N ASP A 107 27.94 -5.72 -8.44
CA ASP A 107 28.93 -6.77 -8.23
C ASP A 107 28.29 -8.17 -8.27
N GLN A 108 27.10 -8.34 -7.68
CA GLN A 108 26.36 -9.60 -7.74
C GLN A 108 25.82 -9.90 -9.16
N ILE A 109 25.29 -8.89 -9.84
CA ILE A 109 24.84 -9.03 -11.22
C ILE A 109 26.01 -9.43 -12.10
N LYS A 110 27.18 -8.79 -11.94
CA LYS A 110 28.40 -9.09 -12.71
C LYS A 110 28.85 -10.52 -12.55
N LYS A 111 28.75 -11.10 -11.32
CA LYS A 111 29.08 -12.52 -11.07
C LYS A 111 28.18 -13.50 -11.85
N ILE A 112 26.93 -13.12 -12.12
CA ILE A 112 25.98 -13.95 -12.88
C ILE A 112 26.10 -13.67 -14.39
N SER A 113 26.14 -12.37 -14.76
CA SER A 113 26.19 -11.93 -16.16
C SER A 113 26.74 -10.49 -16.26
N GLU A 114 28.00 -10.35 -16.62
CA GLU A 114 28.63 -9.04 -16.78
C GLU A 114 27.90 -8.15 -17.82
N LYS A 115 27.36 -8.78 -18.87
CA LYS A 115 26.61 -8.09 -19.94
C LYS A 115 25.32 -7.45 -19.44
N ASP A 116 24.76 -7.91 -18.32
CA ASP A 116 23.50 -7.42 -17.78
C ASP A 116 23.67 -6.27 -16.78
N VAL A 117 24.90 -5.91 -16.40
CA VAL A 117 25.15 -4.74 -15.52
C VAL A 117 24.60 -3.46 -16.15
N LYS A 118 24.90 -3.22 -17.43
CA LYS A 118 24.37 -2.05 -18.16
C LYS A 118 22.87 -2.13 -18.36
N GLY A 119 22.35 -3.34 -18.56
CA GLY A 119 20.92 -3.62 -18.64
C GLY A 119 20.20 -3.24 -17.35
N TYR A 120 20.77 -3.58 -16.19
CA TYR A 120 20.25 -3.19 -14.88
C TYR A 120 20.20 -1.67 -14.70
N GLU A 121 21.27 -0.95 -15.00
CA GLU A 121 21.28 0.51 -14.92
C GLU A 121 20.17 1.14 -15.76
N ASN A 122 20.01 0.66 -17.01
CA ASN A 122 18.97 1.13 -17.91
C ASN A 122 17.56 0.79 -17.41
N LEU A 123 17.37 -0.40 -16.80
CA LEU A 123 16.11 -0.81 -16.17
C LEU A 123 15.75 0.11 -15.01
N VAL A 124 16.70 0.38 -14.10
CA VAL A 124 16.50 1.30 -12.97
C VAL A 124 16.09 2.69 -13.46
N SER A 125 16.81 3.25 -14.43
CA SER A 125 16.46 4.56 -15.01
C SER A 125 15.10 4.56 -15.72
N PHE A 126 14.69 3.42 -16.29
CA PHE A 126 13.37 3.33 -16.90
C PHE A 126 12.26 3.22 -15.86
N THR A 127 12.50 2.46 -14.78
CA THR A 127 11.52 2.32 -13.68
C THR A 127 11.36 3.61 -12.88
N GLU A 128 12.39 4.47 -12.81
CA GLU A 128 12.28 5.83 -12.30
C GLU A 128 11.20 6.65 -13.03
N LYS A 129 11.19 6.61 -14.37
CA LYS A 129 10.17 7.30 -15.18
C LYS A 129 8.76 6.75 -14.95
N ILE A 130 8.65 5.43 -14.71
CA ILE A 130 7.37 4.83 -14.34
C ILE A 130 6.94 5.32 -12.95
N PHE A 131 7.88 5.38 -12.00
CA PHE A 131 7.66 5.87 -10.65
C PHE A 131 7.21 7.33 -10.66
N ASP A 132 7.88 8.20 -11.38
CA ASP A 132 7.52 9.62 -11.46
C ASP A 132 6.09 9.79 -11.99
N LYS A 133 5.71 9.04 -13.02
CA LYS A 133 4.37 9.09 -13.57
C LYS A 133 3.35 8.43 -12.65
N GLY A 134 3.59 7.20 -12.21
CA GLY A 134 2.61 6.38 -11.48
C GLY A 134 2.46 6.78 -10.02
N PHE A 135 3.56 7.12 -9.37
CA PHE A 135 3.57 7.43 -7.94
C PHE A 135 3.59 8.94 -7.68
N THR A 136 4.48 9.69 -8.32
CA THR A 136 4.62 11.13 -8.04
C THR A 136 3.48 11.97 -8.62
N GLU A 137 3.07 11.68 -9.87
CA GLU A 137 2.04 12.49 -10.53
C GLU A 137 0.60 11.97 -10.32
N LEU A 138 0.41 10.67 -10.17
CA LEU A 138 -0.93 10.06 -10.24
C LEU A 138 -1.43 9.41 -8.95
N SER A 139 -0.62 9.27 -7.90
CA SER A 139 -1.01 8.52 -6.70
C SER A 139 -2.17 9.13 -5.91
N ASP A 140 -2.30 10.45 -5.93
CA ASP A 140 -3.32 11.22 -5.21
C ASP A 140 -4.41 11.82 -6.12
N VAL A 141 -4.37 11.50 -7.42
CA VAL A 141 -5.32 12.04 -8.40
C VAL A 141 -6.51 11.09 -8.59
N PRO A 142 -7.75 11.56 -8.44
CA PRO A 142 -8.93 10.73 -8.65
C PRO A 142 -9.15 10.42 -10.15
N PHE A 143 -9.33 9.12 -10.45
CA PHE A 143 -9.60 8.62 -11.81
C PHE A 143 -11.11 8.59 -12.13
N ASN A 144 -11.82 9.64 -11.79
CA ASN A 144 -13.29 9.73 -11.90
C ASN A 144 -13.80 10.31 -13.22
N LYS A 145 -12.90 10.77 -14.11
CA LYS A 145 -13.27 11.38 -15.41
C LYS A 145 -12.64 10.61 -16.56
N SER A 146 -13.47 10.09 -17.48
CA SER A 146 -13.01 9.36 -18.67
C SER A 146 -12.00 10.14 -19.50
N PHE A 147 -12.22 11.44 -19.67
CA PHE A 147 -11.31 12.31 -20.42
C PHE A 147 -9.92 12.42 -19.76
N PHE A 148 -9.86 12.43 -18.43
CA PHE A 148 -8.58 12.40 -17.72
C PHE A 148 -7.83 11.11 -17.99
N MET A 149 -8.53 9.98 -17.97
CA MET A 149 -7.92 8.67 -18.27
C MET A 149 -7.38 8.60 -19.70
N LEU A 150 -8.15 9.10 -20.67
CA LEU A 150 -7.71 9.14 -22.08
C LEU A 150 -6.44 9.97 -22.26
N LYS A 151 -6.29 11.09 -21.54
CA LYS A 151 -5.06 11.89 -21.56
C LYS A 151 -3.80 11.14 -21.07
N GLN A 152 -3.96 10.09 -20.25
CA GLN A 152 -2.82 9.31 -19.76
C GLN A 152 -2.31 8.29 -20.77
N ILE A 153 -3.10 7.92 -21.79
CA ILE A 153 -2.77 6.88 -22.77
C ILE A 153 -1.39 7.09 -23.44
N PRO A 154 -1.03 8.29 -23.96
CA PRO A 154 0.27 8.49 -24.58
C PRO A 154 1.44 8.23 -23.62
N ALA A 155 1.33 8.67 -22.35
CA ALA A 155 2.33 8.44 -21.34
C ALA A 155 2.45 6.95 -21.00
N LEU A 156 1.32 6.25 -20.82
CA LEU A 156 1.28 4.81 -20.55
C LEU A 156 1.88 3.99 -21.69
N LEU A 157 1.63 4.37 -22.94
CA LEU A 157 2.25 3.72 -24.12
C LEU A 157 3.76 3.94 -24.14
N LYS A 158 4.24 5.18 -23.91
CA LYS A 158 5.67 5.50 -23.80
C LYS A 158 6.36 4.72 -22.69
N LEU A 159 5.69 4.50 -21.57
CA LEU A 159 6.16 3.71 -20.44
C LEU A 159 5.96 2.19 -20.64
N LYS A 160 5.49 1.77 -21.82
CA LYS A 160 5.28 0.36 -22.18
C LYS A 160 4.33 -0.39 -21.22
N SER A 161 3.34 0.30 -20.65
CA SER A 161 2.41 -0.27 -19.65
C SER A 161 1.57 -1.44 -20.18
N TYR A 162 1.52 -1.65 -21.49
CA TYR A 162 0.92 -2.80 -22.16
C TYR A 162 1.72 -4.10 -22.02
N LYS A 163 2.99 -4.01 -21.58
CA LYS A 163 3.81 -5.19 -21.28
C LYS A 163 3.56 -5.70 -19.87
N SER A 164 3.90 -6.97 -19.62
CA SER A 164 4.05 -7.45 -18.24
C SER A 164 5.38 -6.98 -17.64
N VAL A 165 5.49 -7.02 -16.30
CA VAL A 165 6.75 -6.69 -15.61
C VAL A 165 7.88 -7.58 -16.10
N TYR A 166 7.64 -8.90 -16.20
CA TYR A 166 8.65 -9.83 -16.73
C TYR A 166 9.08 -9.49 -18.15
N SER A 167 8.13 -9.17 -19.03
CA SER A 167 8.41 -8.77 -20.41
C SER A 167 9.17 -7.45 -20.49
N LEU A 168 8.87 -6.49 -19.61
CA LEU A 168 9.64 -5.25 -19.50
C LEU A 168 11.08 -5.53 -19.08
N VAL A 169 11.27 -6.26 -17.97
CA VAL A 169 12.61 -6.64 -17.48
C VAL A 169 13.41 -7.37 -18.54
N SER A 170 12.78 -8.33 -19.27
CA SER A 170 13.41 -9.09 -20.35
C SER A 170 13.89 -8.22 -21.52
N SER A 171 13.34 -7.02 -21.70
CA SER A 171 13.83 -6.07 -22.71
C SER A 171 15.16 -5.39 -22.34
N PHE A 172 15.58 -5.49 -21.07
CA PHE A 172 16.84 -4.93 -20.56
C PHE A 172 17.85 -6.01 -20.13
N ILE A 173 17.35 -7.13 -19.60
CA ILE A 173 18.14 -8.20 -18.97
C ILE A 173 18.10 -9.45 -19.82
N LYS A 174 19.26 -10.07 -20.06
CA LYS A 174 19.38 -11.28 -20.87
C LYS A 174 19.39 -12.57 -20.08
N ASN A 175 20.04 -12.56 -18.91
CA ASN A 175 20.17 -13.74 -18.05
C ASN A 175 18.83 -14.06 -17.36
N GLU A 176 18.40 -15.33 -17.44
CA GLU A 176 17.11 -15.78 -16.91
C GLU A 176 16.97 -15.65 -15.39
N LYS A 177 18.02 -15.98 -14.61
CA LYS A 177 18.00 -15.82 -13.16
C LYS A 177 17.81 -14.37 -12.77
N LEU A 178 18.51 -13.44 -13.43
CA LEU A 178 18.37 -12.01 -13.18
C LEU A 178 16.99 -11.47 -13.61
N ARG A 179 16.39 -12.00 -14.68
CA ARG A 179 15.01 -11.67 -15.06
C ARG A 179 14.03 -12.02 -13.92
N ARG A 180 14.13 -13.23 -13.36
CA ARG A 180 13.28 -13.67 -12.25
C ARG A 180 13.43 -12.78 -11.03
N ILE A 181 14.68 -12.48 -10.62
CA ILE A 181 14.97 -11.59 -9.49
C ILE A 181 14.35 -10.21 -9.73
N LEU A 182 14.67 -9.56 -10.83
CA LEU A 182 14.33 -8.16 -11.09
C LEU A 182 12.85 -7.96 -11.47
N SER A 183 12.10 -9.04 -11.73
CA SER A 183 10.67 -8.98 -12.02
C SER A 183 9.76 -9.39 -10.85
N MET A 184 10.30 -9.68 -9.67
CA MET A 184 9.56 -10.26 -8.55
C MET A 184 8.55 -9.30 -7.90
N HIS A 185 8.72 -8.00 -8.06
CA HIS A 185 7.98 -6.96 -7.31
C HIS A 185 6.44 -7.09 -7.32
N PRO A 186 5.77 -7.54 -8.41
CA PRO A 186 4.35 -7.82 -8.38
C PRO A 186 3.90 -8.82 -7.31
N LEU A 187 4.79 -9.77 -6.93
CA LEU A 187 4.48 -10.76 -5.88
C LEU A 187 4.19 -10.08 -4.53
N LEU A 188 4.82 -8.92 -4.25
CA LEU A 188 4.60 -8.16 -3.01
C LEU A 188 3.16 -7.65 -2.86
N VAL A 189 2.44 -7.55 -3.97
CA VAL A 189 1.05 -7.09 -4.02
C VAL A 189 0.10 -8.16 -4.54
N GLY A 190 0.52 -9.43 -4.52
CA GLY A 190 -0.29 -10.57 -4.96
C GLY A 190 -0.44 -10.71 -6.47
N GLY A 191 0.39 -10.01 -7.26
CA GLY A 191 0.38 -10.07 -8.72
C GLY A 191 1.34 -11.09 -9.29
N ASN A 192 1.00 -11.64 -10.47
CA ASN A 192 1.89 -12.52 -11.22
C ASN A 192 2.79 -11.69 -12.16
N PRO A 193 4.14 -11.77 -12.05
CA PRO A 193 5.06 -10.99 -12.90
C PRO A 193 4.86 -11.16 -14.42
N PHE A 194 4.35 -12.32 -14.84
CA PHE A 194 4.13 -12.61 -16.27
C PHE A 194 2.87 -11.97 -16.84
N THR A 195 1.90 -11.60 -15.99
CA THR A 195 0.61 -11.03 -16.42
C THR A 195 0.36 -9.63 -15.89
N THR A 196 0.99 -9.25 -14.78
CA THR A 196 0.84 -7.92 -14.18
C THR A 196 1.51 -6.86 -15.04
N THR A 197 0.79 -5.76 -15.29
CA THR A 197 1.29 -4.63 -16.09
C THR A 197 2.62 -4.08 -15.60
N SER A 198 3.47 -3.68 -16.52
CA SER A 198 4.83 -3.15 -16.25
C SER A 198 4.84 -1.86 -15.41
N ILE A 199 3.71 -1.22 -15.20
CA ILE A 199 3.58 -0.09 -14.26
C ILE A 199 4.05 -0.50 -12.85
N TYR A 200 3.82 -1.73 -12.43
CA TYR A 200 4.31 -2.25 -11.14
C TYR A 200 5.84 -2.34 -11.05
N GLY A 201 6.56 -2.15 -12.15
CA GLY A 201 8.00 -1.92 -12.15
C GLY A 201 8.43 -0.66 -11.38
N LEU A 202 7.49 0.26 -11.11
CA LEU A 202 7.74 1.41 -10.24
C LEU A 202 8.23 1.01 -8.83
N ILE A 203 7.84 -0.17 -8.34
CA ILE A 203 8.21 -0.66 -7.00
C ILE A 203 9.74 -0.85 -6.92
N LEU A 204 10.39 -1.30 -7.99
CA LEU A 204 11.85 -1.42 -8.03
C LEU A 204 12.53 -0.08 -7.73
N TYR A 205 12.06 1.01 -8.34
CA TYR A 205 12.62 2.34 -8.08
C TYR A 205 12.18 2.90 -6.72
N LEU A 206 10.96 2.62 -6.30
CA LEU A 206 10.43 3.01 -5.00
C LEU A 206 11.29 2.45 -3.86
N GLU A 207 11.62 1.16 -3.92
CA GLU A 207 12.53 0.52 -2.96
C GLU A 207 13.93 1.13 -3.00
N LYS A 208 14.46 1.38 -4.20
CA LYS A 208 15.76 2.04 -4.35
C LYS A 208 15.77 3.44 -3.73
N LYS A 209 14.68 4.19 -3.85
CA LYS A 209 14.57 5.58 -3.38
C LYS A 209 14.46 5.69 -1.87
N TRP A 210 13.69 4.83 -1.23
CA TRP A 210 13.39 4.92 0.21
C TRP A 210 13.89 3.74 1.02
N GLY A 211 14.33 2.67 0.37
CA GLY A 211 14.73 1.44 1.04
C GLY A 211 13.56 0.56 1.42
N VAL A 212 13.90 -0.59 1.96
CA VAL A 212 12.94 -1.55 2.56
C VAL A 212 13.14 -1.53 4.07
N HIS A 213 12.03 -1.52 4.79
CA HIS A 213 12.00 -1.43 6.24
C HIS A 213 11.11 -2.52 6.83
N TYR A 214 11.33 -2.79 8.10
CA TYR A 214 10.53 -3.70 8.92
C TYR A 214 10.03 -3.00 10.17
N SER A 215 8.77 -3.23 10.51
CA SER A 215 8.20 -2.77 11.79
C SER A 215 8.60 -3.73 12.91
N MET A 216 9.29 -3.23 13.93
CA MET A 216 9.65 -4.03 15.09
C MET A 216 8.40 -4.52 15.81
N GLY A 217 8.33 -5.86 16.03
CA GLY A 217 7.15 -6.51 16.57
C GLY A 217 6.01 -6.74 15.55
N GLY A 218 6.30 -6.61 14.25
CA GLY A 218 5.38 -6.90 13.14
C GLY A 218 4.47 -5.73 12.76
N THR A 219 3.72 -5.92 11.70
CA THR A 219 2.79 -4.91 11.15
C THR A 219 1.70 -4.53 12.15
N GLY A 220 1.32 -5.46 13.02
CA GLY A 220 0.35 -5.20 14.08
C GLY A 220 0.75 -4.08 15.04
N ASN A 221 2.05 -3.81 15.22
CA ASN A 221 2.50 -2.70 16.06
C ASN A 221 2.27 -1.34 15.39
N ILE A 222 2.32 -1.25 14.07
CA ILE A 222 1.91 -0.03 13.35
C ILE A 222 0.42 0.25 13.61
N ILE A 223 -0.42 -0.78 13.49
CA ILE A 223 -1.86 -0.63 13.73
C ILE A 223 -2.14 -0.17 15.16
N LYS A 224 -1.46 -0.76 16.17
CA LYS A 224 -1.59 -0.33 17.57
C LYS A 224 -1.13 1.12 17.80
N GLY A 225 -0.02 1.52 17.19
CA GLY A 225 0.48 2.90 17.26
C GLY A 225 -0.51 3.89 16.65
N LEU A 226 -1.09 3.58 15.50
CA LEU A 226 -2.11 4.40 14.86
C LEU A 226 -3.44 4.39 15.62
N GLU A 227 -3.83 3.27 16.23
CA GLU A 227 -5.01 3.19 17.13
C GLU A 227 -4.83 4.09 18.35
N LYS A 228 -3.65 4.04 18.99
CA LYS A 228 -3.31 4.91 20.11
C LYS A 228 -3.42 6.39 19.71
N LEU A 229 -2.86 6.77 18.56
CA LEU A 229 -2.96 8.12 18.04
C LEU A 229 -4.42 8.54 17.82
N MET A 230 -5.25 7.68 17.20
CA MET A 230 -6.67 7.99 16.97
C MET A 230 -7.42 8.24 18.28
N ILE A 231 -7.14 7.45 19.32
CA ILE A 231 -7.76 7.60 20.65
C ILE A 231 -7.32 8.93 21.29
N GLU A 232 -6.03 9.24 21.26
CA GLU A 232 -5.49 10.50 21.80
C GLU A 232 -6.09 11.73 21.10
N GLU A 233 -6.38 11.62 19.82
CA GLU A 233 -6.98 12.68 19.02
C GLU A 233 -8.52 12.66 19.04
N ASN A 234 -9.13 11.92 19.98
CA ASN A 234 -10.59 11.87 20.17
C ASN A 234 -11.37 11.40 18.92
N ILE A 235 -10.83 10.45 18.17
CA ILE A 235 -11.57 9.72 17.15
C ILE A 235 -12.35 8.61 17.84
N GLU A 236 -13.65 8.59 17.68
CA GLU A 236 -14.51 7.51 18.17
C GLU A 236 -14.27 6.25 17.35
N ILE A 237 -13.99 5.11 18.00
CA ILE A 237 -13.73 3.82 17.33
C ILE A 237 -14.77 2.80 17.77
N ILE A 238 -15.61 2.38 16.83
CA ILE A 238 -16.65 1.35 17.03
C ILE A 238 -16.18 0.05 16.40
N LYS A 239 -15.81 -0.92 17.22
CA LYS A 239 -15.35 -2.26 16.78
C LYS A 239 -16.49 -3.29 16.87
N GLY A 240 -16.36 -4.40 16.13
CA GLY A 240 -17.33 -5.50 16.14
C GLY A 240 -18.70 -5.10 15.57
N SER A 241 -18.75 -4.06 14.74
CA SER A 241 -20.00 -3.50 14.22
C SER A 241 -19.93 -3.40 12.70
N GLU A 242 -20.72 -4.22 12.02
CA GLU A 242 -20.79 -4.20 10.56
C GLU A 242 -21.79 -3.15 10.07
N VAL A 243 -21.35 -2.31 9.16
CA VAL A 243 -22.24 -1.40 8.41
C VAL A 243 -22.91 -2.21 7.31
N ILE A 244 -24.25 -2.19 7.30
CA ILE A 244 -25.07 -2.94 6.33
C ILE A 244 -25.75 -2.05 5.29
N ASN A 245 -25.86 -0.75 5.54
CA ASN A 245 -26.43 0.19 4.56
C ASN A 245 -25.88 1.61 4.79
N ILE A 246 -25.78 2.37 3.70
CA ILE A 246 -25.47 3.81 3.68
C ILE A 246 -26.74 4.51 3.16
N ASN A 247 -27.46 5.18 4.06
CA ASN A 247 -28.71 5.85 3.72
C ASN A 247 -28.42 7.22 3.09
N SER A 248 -28.98 7.44 1.93
CA SER A 248 -28.95 8.73 1.23
C SER A 248 -30.36 9.19 0.87
N GLN A 249 -30.55 10.51 0.86
CA GLN A 249 -31.80 11.12 0.42
C GLN A 249 -31.45 12.33 -0.46
N GLU A 250 -32.08 12.41 -1.64
CA GLU A 250 -31.83 13.50 -2.60
C GLU A 250 -30.33 13.68 -2.94
N GLY A 251 -29.60 12.58 -3.07
CA GLY A 251 -28.15 12.59 -3.38
C GLY A 251 -27.24 13.02 -2.22
N LYS A 252 -27.78 13.16 -1.00
CA LYS A 252 -27.00 13.52 0.20
C LYS A 252 -27.02 12.37 1.21
N ILE A 253 -25.87 12.09 1.80
CA ILE A 253 -25.76 11.16 2.91
C ILE A 253 -26.55 11.66 4.11
N LYS A 254 -27.22 10.74 4.80
CA LYS A 254 -27.97 10.99 6.04
C LYS A 254 -27.40 10.20 7.20
N SER A 255 -27.26 8.89 7.02
CA SER A 255 -26.82 7.98 8.09
C SER A 255 -26.18 6.74 7.51
N VAL A 256 -25.53 5.96 8.37
CA VAL A 256 -25.20 4.55 8.13
C VAL A 256 -25.99 3.66 9.07
N LYS A 257 -26.44 2.51 8.58
CA LYS A 257 -27.15 1.51 9.36
C LYS A 257 -26.20 0.38 9.73
N LEU A 258 -26.19 0.01 11.00
CA LEU A 258 -25.41 -1.10 11.53
C LEU A 258 -26.20 -2.40 11.55
N GLN A 259 -25.50 -3.54 11.63
CA GLN A 259 -26.12 -4.86 11.69
C GLN A 259 -27.10 -5.03 12.87
N ASN A 260 -26.85 -4.36 14.00
CA ASN A 260 -27.76 -4.33 15.16
C ASN A 260 -28.97 -3.40 14.98
N GLN A 261 -29.22 -2.92 13.77
CA GLN A 261 -30.29 -2.01 13.35
C GLN A 261 -30.16 -0.56 13.84
N SER A 262 -29.13 -0.21 14.61
CA SER A 262 -28.91 1.18 15.00
C SER A 262 -28.42 2.01 13.79
N GLU A 263 -28.69 3.32 13.83
CA GLU A 263 -28.28 4.27 12.83
C GLU A 263 -27.37 5.35 13.43
N ILE A 264 -26.33 5.71 12.66
CA ILE A 264 -25.41 6.79 13.02
C ILE A 264 -25.50 7.86 11.93
N MET A 265 -25.88 9.07 12.35
CA MET A 265 -26.01 10.23 11.44
C MET A 265 -24.63 10.74 11.03
N ALA A 266 -24.49 11.11 9.76
CA ALA A 266 -23.25 11.67 9.23
C ALA A 266 -23.49 12.68 8.11
N ASP A 267 -22.61 13.67 8.07
CA ASP A 267 -22.55 14.63 6.95
C ASP A 267 -21.75 14.04 5.76
N ASN A 268 -20.76 13.19 6.07
CA ASN A 268 -19.90 12.52 5.09
C ASN A 268 -19.63 11.06 5.51
N VAL A 269 -19.51 10.19 4.51
CA VAL A 269 -19.08 8.80 4.69
C VAL A 269 -17.90 8.52 3.78
N ILE A 270 -16.81 8.06 4.36
CA ILE A 270 -15.64 7.54 3.65
C ILE A 270 -15.63 6.02 3.83
N CYS A 271 -15.76 5.29 2.73
CA CYS A 271 -15.75 3.84 2.78
C CYS A 271 -14.42 3.29 2.27
N ASN A 272 -13.71 2.55 3.12
CA ASN A 272 -12.43 1.88 2.79
C ASN A 272 -12.61 0.39 2.46
N ALA A 273 -13.82 -0.02 2.09
CA ALA A 273 -14.09 -1.35 1.52
C ALA A 273 -13.89 -1.34 0.01
N ASP A 274 -13.80 -2.52 -0.60
CA ASP A 274 -13.66 -2.65 -2.05
C ASP A 274 -14.88 -2.06 -2.77
N PRO A 275 -14.68 -1.12 -3.74
CA PRO A 275 -15.77 -0.39 -4.38
C PRO A 275 -16.91 -1.28 -4.92
N PRO A 276 -16.64 -2.42 -5.61
CA PRO A 276 -17.73 -3.29 -6.06
C PRO A 276 -18.64 -3.74 -4.91
N SER A 277 -18.06 -4.14 -3.78
CA SER A 277 -18.83 -4.55 -2.59
C SER A 277 -19.63 -3.39 -1.98
N VAL A 278 -19.10 -2.18 -2.03
CA VAL A 278 -19.79 -0.98 -1.50
C VAL A 278 -21.04 -0.69 -2.32
N TYR A 279 -20.91 -0.62 -3.64
CA TYR A 279 -22.04 -0.35 -4.54
C TYR A 279 -23.08 -1.48 -4.54
N ASP A 280 -22.62 -2.73 -4.47
CA ASP A 280 -23.51 -3.89 -4.47
C ASP A 280 -24.26 -4.10 -3.15
N LYS A 281 -23.62 -3.84 -2.01
CA LYS A 281 -24.12 -4.23 -0.69
C LYS A 281 -24.56 -3.08 0.21
N LEU A 282 -23.92 -1.90 0.08
CA LEU A 282 -24.12 -0.81 1.04
C LEU A 282 -24.91 0.38 0.46
N ILE A 283 -24.94 0.55 -0.86
CA ILE A 283 -25.63 1.67 -1.53
C ILE A 283 -26.86 1.15 -2.31
N ASN A 284 -27.32 -0.04 -2.04
CA ASN A 284 -28.54 -0.56 -2.68
C ASN A 284 -29.75 0.27 -2.29
N ASN A 285 -30.41 0.78 -3.31
CA ASN A 285 -31.68 1.47 -3.27
C ASN A 285 -32.85 0.54 -3.00
#